data_f5a2d2e187734ee827bf043b504e8ac4
#
_entry.id   f5a2d2e187734ee827bf043b504e8ac4
#
_cell.length_a   1.000
_cell.length_b   1.000
_cell.length_c   1.000
_cell.angle_alpha   90.00
_cell.angle_beta   90.00
_cell.angle_gamma   90.00
#
_symmetry.space_group_name_H-M   'P 1'
#
loop_
_entity.id
_entity.type
_entity.pdbx_description
1 polymer ?
#
loop_
_entity_poly.entity_id
_entity_poly.type
_entity_poly.pdbx_seq_one_letter_code
_entity_poly.pdbx_strand_id
1 'polypeptide(L)'
;MELINKNGIQAWRQFIGPTNSEVARKEAPISIRGVFGTDGTKNAVHGSDSLESAKRELDFFFTSKKMPSTGVTNNCTLCLIKPHIIKDGLAGQVIDMILAAGFEISAAEIFYLSRPIIEEFYDVYKGVIPEYLPIIEHFSNGPTLALEVRQENAVKSFREFVGPNDPEIAKHLSNSSLRAKFGIDKVKNAVHC
;
A
#
# COMPACT_ATOMS: atom_id res chain seq x y z
N MET A 1 4.17 -4.05 10.36
CA MET A 1 3.24 -2.92 10.19
C MET A 1 2.86 -2.41 11.56
N GLU A 2 2.97 -1.11 11.80
CA GLU A 2 2.43 -0.46 12.99
C GLU A 2 0.97 -0.09 12.74
N LEU A 3 0.10 -0.44 13.68
CA LEU A 3 -1.34 -0.17 13.63
C LEU A 3 -1.73 0.67 14.84
N ILE A 4 -2.45 1.77 14.61
CA ILE A 4 -2.87 2.71 15.65
C ILE A 4 -4.39 2.67 15.79
N ASN A 5 -4.86 2.38 17.01
CA ASN A 5 -6.28 2.40 17.37
C ASN A 5 -6.42 2.67 18.89
N LYS A 6 -7.58 3.14 19.34
CA LYS A 6 -7.86 3.45 20.76
C LYS A 6 -7.56 2.25 21.69
N ASN A 7 -7.89 1.03 21.25
CA ASN A 7 -7.58 -0.24 21.94
C ASN A 7 -6.83 -1.17 20.94
N GLY A 8 -5.74 -0.69 20.34
CA GLY A 8 -5.10 -1.29 19.17
C GLY A 8 -4.80 -2.78 19.34
N ILE A 9 -4.18 -3.19 20.45
CA ILE A 9 -3.83 -4.60 20.69
C ILE A 9 -5.07 -5.48 20.73
N GLN A 10 -6.07 -5.12 21.53
CA GLN A 10 -7.29 -5.91 21.66
C GLN A 10 -8.07 -5.96 20.35
N ALA A 11 -8.27 -4.80 19.69
CA ALA A 11 -8.99 -4.70 18.43
C ALA A 11 -8.30 -5.52 17.33
N TRP A 12 -6.96 -5.43 17.24
CA TRP A 12 -6.19 -6.21 16.28
C TRP A 12 -6.28 -7.71 16.54
N ARG A 13 -6.10 -8.14 17.79
CA ARG A 13 -6.21 -9.57 18.17
C ARG A 13 -7.59 -10.14 17.88
N GLN A 14 -8.65 -9.37 18.11
CA GLN A 14 -10.01 -9.77 17.75
C GLN A 14 -10.18 -9.88 16.24
N PHE A 15 -9.63 -8.93 15.47
CA PHE A 15 -9.72 -8.90 14.02
C PHE A 15 -8.94 -10.04 13.34
N ILE A 16 -7.74 -10.38 13.86
CA ILE A 16 -6.96 -11.50 13.32
C ILE A 16 -7.50 -12.88 13.71
N GLY A 17 -8.26 -13.00 14.80
CA GLY A 17 -8.86 -14.24 15.28
C GLY A 17 -7.93 -15.16 16.08
N PRO A 18 -8.43 -16.32 16.54
CA PRO A 18 -7.69 -17.33 17.29
C PRO A 18 -6.40 -17.77 16.59
N THR A 19 -5.35 -18.09 17.37
CA THR A 19 -4.03 -18.46 16.84
C THR A 19 -4.08 -19.72 15.96
N ASN A 20 -4.88 -20.71 16.36
CA ASN A 20 -5.12 -21.88 15.55
C ASN A 20 -6.16 -21.56 14.47
N SER A 21 -5.77 -21.69 13.19
CA SER A 21 -6.65 -21.36 12.06
C SER A 21 -7.87 -22.25 11.92
N GLU A 22 -7.83 -23.51 12.42
CA GLU A 22 -9.00 -24.37 12.45
C GLU A 22 -10.03 -23.89 13.47
N VAL A 23 -9.56 -23.44 14.64
CA VAL A 23 -10.41 -22.80 15.65
C VAL A 23 -10.95 -21.48 15.10
N ALA A 24 -10.11 -20.68 14.45
CA ALA A 24 -10.52 -19.42 13.83
C ALA A 24 -11.63 -19.62 12.79
N ARG A 25 -11.56 -20.65 11.96
CA ARG A 25 -12.62 -20.98 10.99
C ARG A 25 -13.96 -21.32 11.63
N LYS A 26 -13.94 -21.88 12.85
CA LYS A 26 -15.16 -22.27 13.57
C LYS A 26 -15.75 -21.12 14.37
N GLU A 27 -14.90 -20.38 15.09
CA GLU A 27 -15.31 -19.38 16.08
C GLU A 27 -15.33 -17.94 15.54
N ALA A 28 -14.47 -17.65 14.55
CA ALA A 28 -14.31 -16.33 13.93
C ALA A 28 -14.04 -16.48 12.41
N PRO A 29 -14.97 -17.03 11.61
CA PRO A 29 -14.76 -17.39 10.22
C PRO A 29 -14.36 -16.22 9.30
N ILE A 30 -14.74 -15.00 9.66
CA ILE A 30 -14.40 -13.78 8.90
C ILE A 30 -13.09 -13.11 9.36
N SER A 31 -12.43 -13.66 10.38
CA SER A 31 -11.14 -13.16 10.84
C SER A 31 -10.03 -13.46 9.83
N ILE A 32 -8.92 -12.72 9.89
CA ILE A 32 -7.79 -12.96 8.97
C ILE A 32 -7.31 -14.41 9.02
N ARG A 33 -7.16 -14.98 10.21
CA ARG A 33 -6.73 -16.37 10.37
C ARG A 33 -7.78 -17.39 9.96
N GLY A 34 -9.06 -17.05 10.09
CA GLY A 34 -10.16 -17.88 9.60
C GLY A 34 -10.18 -17.96 8.07
N VAL A 35 -9.93 -16.84 7.40
CA VAL A 35 -9.95 -16.74 5.93
C VAL A 35 -8.66 -17.25 5.29
N PHE A 36 -7.49 -16.82 5.80
CA PHE A 36 -6.19 -16.98 5.13
C PHE A 36 -5.26 -17.97 5.83
N GLY A 37 -5.52 -18.34 7.08
CA GLY A 37 -4.66 -19.26 7.81
C GLY A 37 -4.88 -20.72 7.38
N THR A 38 -3.80 -21.51 7.35
CA THR A 38 -3.83 -22.93 7.01
C THR A 38 -3.92 -23.81 8.25
N ASP A 39 -3.02 -23.59 9.21
CA ASP A 39 -2.87 -24.38 10.44
C ASP A 39 -2.43 -23.49 11.62
N GLY A 40 -1.98 -24.08 12.71
CA GLY A 40 -1.51 -23.35 13.90
C GLY A 40 -0.19 -22.62 13.73
N THR A 41 0.61 -22.97 12.71
CA THR A 41 1.90 -22.32 12.39
C THR A 41 1.74 -21.37 11.20
N LYS A 42 1.11 -21.82 10.13
CA LYS A 42 0.80 -21.04 8.94
C LYS A 42 -0.53 -20.31 9.13
N ASN A 43 -0.58 -19.39 10.08
CA ASN A 43 -1.80 -18.70 10.52
C ASN A 43 -1.93 -17.26 10.00
N ALA A 44 -1.30 -16.98 8.88
CA ALA A 44 -1.35 -15.74 8.10
C ALA A 44 -0.66 -14.54 8.76
N VAL A 45 -0.94 -14.20 10.02
CA VAL A 45 -0.46 -12.96 10.66
C VAL A 45 -0.11 -13.18 12.13
N HIS A 46 0.82 -12.35 12.62
CA HIS A 46 1.13 -12.19 14.04
C HIS A 46 0.49 -10.93 14.60
N GLY A 47 0.15 -10.96 15.89
CA GLY A 47 -0.29 -9.79 16.65
C GLY A 47 0.23 -9.86 18.07
N SER A 48 0.84 -8.78 18.52
CA SER A 48 1.34 -8.64 19.90
C SER A 48 0.22 -8.89 20.92
N ASP A 49 0.54 -9.53 22.03
CA ASP A 49 -0.44 -9.93 23.05
C ASP A 49 -0.56 -8.92 24.21
N SER A 50 0.41 -8.04 24.35
CA SER A 50 0.48 -7.04 25.41
C SER A 50 1.13 -5.74 24.93
N LEU A 51 0.99 -4.67 25.71
CA LEU A 51 1.66 -3.40 25.44
C LEU A 51 3.19 -3.55 25.46
N GLU A 52 3.72 -4.37 26.37
CA GLU A 52 5.15 -4.64 26.47
C GLU A 52 5.67 -5.38 25.23
N SER A 53 4.97 -6.43 24.80
CA SER A 53 5.30 -7.16 23.57
C SER A 53 5.21 -6.26 22.34
N ALA A 54 4.15 -5.46 22.24
CA ALA A 54 3.99 -4.52 21.12
C ALA A 54 5.15 -3.52 21.06
N LYS A 55 5.54 -2.92 22.20
CA LYS A 55 6.66 -1.98 22.26
C LYS A 55 7.96 -2.62 21.82
N ARG A 56 8.30 -3.81 22.34
CA ARG A 56 9.51 -4.55 21.99
C ARG A 56 9.56 -4.91 20.50
N GLU A 57 8.44 -5.40 19.96
CA GLU A 57 8.35 -5.83 18.57
C GLU A 57 8.38 -4.65 17.59
N LEU A 58 7.71 -3.55 17.90
CA LEU A 58 7.78 -2.31 17.11
C LEU A 58 9.18 -1.71 17.12
N ASP A 59 9.84 -1.66 18.30
CA ASP A 59 11.21 -1.19 18.42
C ASP A 59 12.17 -2.02 17.56
N PHE A 60 12.03 -3.35 17.59
CA PHE A 60 12.86 -4.24 16.79
C PHE A 60 12.76 -3.96 15.28
N PHE A 61 11.54 -3.79 14.76
CA PHE A 61 11.33 -3.65 13.31
C PHE A 61 11.50 -2.21 12.80
N PHE A 62 11.17 -1.20 13.61
CA PHE A 62 11.08 0.17 13.12
C PHE A 62 12.07 1.15 13.75
N THR A 63 12.69 0.81 14.88
CA THR A 63 13.54 1.74 15.62
C THR A 63 14.96 1.22 15.80
N SER A 64 15.12 0.02 16.40
CA SER A 64 16.43 -0.49 16.84
C SER A 64 17.32 -1.00 15.70
N LYS A 65 16.73 -1.43 14.59
CA LYS A 65 17.46 -1.99 13.45
C LYS A 65 16.93 -1.44 12.14
N LYS A 66 17.84 -0.95 11.29
CA LYS A 66 17.51 -0.67 9.91
C LYS A 66 17.41 -2.00 9.14
N MET A 67 16.20 -2.46 8.86
CA MET A 67 16.00 -3.63 8.04
C MET A 67 16.43 -3.36 6.61
N PRO A 68 17.09 -4.32 5.94
CA PRO A 68 17.43 -4.15 4.53
C PRO A 68 16.17 -4.08 3.67
N SER A 69 16.21 -3.28 2.62
CA SER A 69 15.13 -3.26 1.62
C SER A 69 15.00 -4.63 0.96
N THR A 70 13.78 -5.05 0.69
CA THR A 70 13.47 -6.25 -0.09
C THR A 70 13.41 -5.98 -1.60
N GLY A 71 13.66 -4.73 -2.02
CA GLY A 71 13.68 -4.31 -3.42
C GLY A 71 14.73 -5.09 -4.22
N VAL A 72 14.34 -5.58 -5.39
CA VAL A 72 15.18 -6.40 -6.28
C VAL A 72 15.77 -5.55 -7.41
N THR A 73 15.12 -4.44 -7.76
CA THR A 73 15.53 -3.46 -8.79
C THR A 73 15.77 -4.05 -10.19
N ASN A 74 15.14 -5.18 -10.48
CA ASN A 74 15.23 -5.87 -11.78
C ASN A 74 13.83 -6.25 -12.28
N ASN A 75 13.55 -5.96 -13.55
CA ASN A 75 12.23 -6.16 -14.16
C ASN A 75 11.10 -5.58 -13.28
N CYS A 76 11.28 -4.37 -12.81
CA CYS A 76 10.37 -3.70 -11.88
C CYS A 76 10.05 -2.27 -12.30
N THR A 77 9.03 -1.72 -11.66
CA THR A 77 8.68 -0.30 -11.71
C THR A 77 8.22 0.19 -10.36
N LEU A 78 8.26 1.50 -10.17
CA LEU A 78 7.75 2.15 -8.96
C LEU A 78 6.24 2.36 -9.07
N CYS A 79 5.53 2.08 -7.99
CA CYS A 79 4.15 2.53 -7.76
C CYS A 79 4.09 3.33 -6.45
N LEU A 80 3.67 4.59 -6.52
CA LEU A 80 3.36 5.37 -5.32
C LEU A 80 1.84 5.44 -5.15
N ILE A 81 1.31 4.76 -4.16
CA ILE A 81 -0.10 4.91 -3.76
C ILE A 81 -0.24 6.24 -3.02
N LYS A 82 -1.07 7.12 -3.56
CA LYS A 82 -1.20 8.51 -3.11
C LYS A 82 -1.93 8.64 -1.77
N PRO A 83 -1.69 9.75 -1.03
CA PRO A 83 -2.21 9.94 0.32
C PRO A 83 -3.72 9.79 0.47
N HIS A 84 -4.54 10.24 -0.48
CA HIS A 84 -6.00 10.11 -0.40
C HIS A 84 -6.44 8.64 -0.38
N ILE A 85 -5.81 7.78 -1.17
CA ILE A 85 -6.13 6.34 -1.20
C ILE A 85 -5.87 5.67 0.15
N ILE A 86 -4.77 6.07 0.81
CA ILE A 86 -4.42 5.54 2.14
C ILE A 86 -5.39 6.08 3.19
N LYS A 87 -5.69 7.39 3.16
CA LYS A 87 -6.63 8.04 4.09
C LYS A 87 -8.04 7.48 3.99
N ASP A 88 -8.48 7.12 2.79
CA ASP A 88 -9.80 6.56 2.52
C ASP A 88 -9.86 5.03 2.78
N GLY A 89 -8.75 4.41 3.21
CA GLY A 89 -8.67 2.97 3.51
C GLY A 89 -8.70 2.06 2.28
N LEU A 90 -8.41 2.60 1.09
CA LEU A 90 -8.51 1.89 -0.18
C LEU A 90 -7.19 1.24 -0.64
N ALA A 91 -6.09 1.44 0.09
CA ALA A 91 -4.77 0.93 -0.30
C ALA A 91 -4.75 -0.61 -0.48
N GLY A 92 -5.46 -1.35 0.38
CA GLY A 92 -5.59 -2.81 0.27
C GLY A 92 -6.27 -3.23 -1.04
N GLN A 93 -7.32 -2.53 -1.48
CA GLN A 93 -8.01 -2.81 -2.75
C GLN A 93 -7.11 -2.54 -3.96
N VAL A 94 -6.28 -1.48 -3.90
CA VAL A 94 -5.30 -1.20 -4.96
C VAL A 94 -4.25 -2.32 -5.03
N ILE A 95 -3.71 -2.75 -3.88
CA ILE A 95 -2.76 -3.87 -3.80
C ILE A 95 -3.38 -5.16 -4.35
N ASP A 96 -4.60 -5.47 -3.94
CA ASP A 96 -5.32 -6.67 -4.39
C ASP A 96 -5.49 -6.68 -5.92
N MET A 97 -5.86 -5.55 -6.50
CA MET A 97 -5.94 -5.42 -7.96
C MET A 97 -4.60 -5.60 -8.67
N ILE A 98 -3.49 -5.08 -8.09
CA ILE A 98 -2.13 -5.25 -8.62
C ILE A 98 -1.76 -6.74 -8.64
N LEU A 99 -1.98 -7.43 -7.53
CA LEU A 99 -1.70 -8.87 -7.39
C LEU A 99 -2.59 -9.72 -8.31
N ALA A 100 -3.88 -9.39 -8.40
CA ALA A 100 -4.84 -10.08 -9.28
C ALA A 100 -4.50 -9.92 -10.76
N ALA A 101 -3.83 -8.83 -11.15
CA ALA A 101 -3.31 -8.61 -12.50
C ALA A 101 -2.01 -9.37 -12.80
N GLY A 102 -1.51 -10.17 -11.84
CA GLY A 102 -0.32 -11.01 -12.00
C GLY A 102 1.02 -10.28 -11.75
N PHE A 103 0.99 -9.08 -11.17
CA PHE A 103 2.21 -8.42 -10.72
C PHE A 103 2.65 -8.99 -9.37
N GLU A 104 3.96 -9.08 -9.18
CA GLU A 104 4.60 -9.36 -7.89
C GLU A 104 4.94 -8.04 -7.18
N ILE A 105 4.77 -7.99 -5.86
CA ILE A 105 5.25 -6.87 -5.03
C ILE A 105 6.46 -7.36 -4.24
N SER A 106 7.64 -6.84 -4.54
CA SER A 106 8.91 -7.21 -3.91
C SER A 106 9.30 -6.30 -2.75
N ALA A 107 8.84 -5.06 -2.75
CA ALA A 107 9.03 -4.12 -1.64
C ALA A 107 7.79 -3.25 -1.42
N ALA A 108 7.54 -2.91 -0.16
CA ALA A 108 6.44 -2.03 0.25
C ALA A 108 6.86 -1.22 1.48
N GLU A 109 6.81 0.11 1.39
CA GLU A 109 7.19 1.00 2.50
C GLU A 109 6.33 2.27 2.50
N ILE A 110 5.92 2.71 3.69
CA ILE A 110 5.15 3.95 3.88
C ILE A 110 6.10 5.09 4.22
N PHE A 111 5.95 6.21 3.51
CA PHE A 111 6.70 7.43 3.69
C PHE A 111 5.78 8.62 3.99
N TYR A 112 6.25 9.51 4.85
CA TYR A 112 5.75 10.88 5.00
C TYR A 112 6.75 11.79 4.30
N LEU A 113 6.43 12.17 3.07
CA LEU A 113 7.34 12.90 2.20
C LEU A 113 7.25 14.40 2.48
N SER A 114 8.37 15.01 2.86
CA SER A 114 8.41 16.46 3.02
C SER A 114 8.36 17.16 1.65
N ARG A 115 7.91 18.41 1.64
CA ARG A 115 7.80 19.19 0.41
C ARG A 115 9.11 19.23 -0.40
N PRO A 116 10.32 19.47 0.19
CA PRO A 116 11.57 19.45 -0.59
C PRO A 116 11.85 18.12 -1.28
N ILE A 117 11.56 16.99 -0.62
CA ILE A 117 11.75 15.65 -1.19
C ILE A 117 10.83 15.43 -2.39
N ILE A 118 9.56 15.85 -2.29
CA ILE A 118 8.63 15.71 -3.41
C ILE A 118 8.96 16.70 -4.54
N GLU A 119 9.39 17.90 -4.25
CA GLU A 119 9.85 18.83 -5.27
C GLU A 119 11.06 18.29 -6.04
N GLU A 120 12.01 17.64 -5.37
CA GLU A 120 13.13 16.94 -6.00
C GLU A 120 12.65 15.77 -6.88
N PHE A 121 11.77 14.92 -6.36
CA PHE A 121 11.23 13.78 -7.11
C PHE A 121 10.45 14.21 -8.37
N TYR A 122 9.70 15.30 -8.30
CA TYR A 122 8.88 15.83 -9.39
C TYR A 122 9.58 16.94 -10.20
N ASP A 123 10.86 17.22 -10.00
CA ASP A 123 11.57 18.33 -10.63
C ASP A 123 11.47 18.30 -12.16
N VAL A 124 11.49 17.12 -12.76
CA VAL A 124 11.31 16.91 -14.22
C VAL A 124 9.97 17.42 -14.76
N TYR A 125 8.97 17.62 -13.91
CA TYR A 125 7.63 18.12 -14.29
C TYR A 125 7.43 19.59 -13.97
N LYS A 126 8.40 20.24 -13.33
CA LYS A 126 8.34 21.66 -12.94
C LYS A 126 8.24 22.55 -14.19
N GLY A 127 7.18 23.35 -14.23
CA GLY A 127 6.90 24.21 -15.39
C GLY A 127 6.37 23.47 -16.62
N VAL A 128 6.21 22.13 -16.55
CA VAL A 128 5.72 21.30 -17.66
C VAL A 128 4.22 20.99 -17.50
N ILE A 129 3.79 20.63 -16.28
CA ILE A 129 2.40 20.29 -16.01
C ILE A 129 1.73 21.36 -15.13
N PRO A 130 0.48 21.75 -15.46
CA PRO A 130 -0.25 22.76 -14.67
C PRO A 130 -0.50 22.33 -13.23
N GLU A 131 -0.66 21.04 -12.99
CA GLU A 131 -0.98 20.43 -11.69
C GLU A 131 0.25 20.28 -10.77
N TYR A 132 1.45 20.75 -11.16
CA TYR A 132 2.68 20.54 -10.41
C TYR A 132 2.57 20.92 -8.93
N LEU A 133 2.21 22.17 -8.62
CA LEU A 133 2.09 22.64 -7.23
C LEU A 133 1.00 21.90 -6.44
N PRO A 134 -0.21 21.69 -6.96
CA PRO A 134 -1.22 20.84 -6.31
C PRO A 134 -0.75 19.42 -6.04
N ILE A 135 0.04 18.81 -6.93
CA ILE A 135 0.59 17.45 -6.72
C ILE A 135 1.59 17.46 -5.56
N ILE A 136 2.52 18.43 -5.53
CA ILE A 136 3.49 18.58 -4.43
C ILE A 136 2.76 18.72 -3.09
N GLU A 137 1.78 19.61 -3.02
CA GLU A 137 0.98 19.82 -1.82
C GLU A 137 0.25 18.54 -1.39
N HIS A 138 -0.36 17.82 -2.34
CA HIS A 138 -1.09 16.60 -2.05
C HIS A 138 -0.20 15.51 -1.43
N PHE A 139 1.00 15.28 -1.99
CA PHE A 139 1.95 14.30 -1.45
C PHE A 139 2.52 14.72 -0.10
N SER A 140 2.74 16.01 0.13
CA SER A 140 3.29 16.52 1.40
C SER A 140 2.29 16.47 2.55
N ASN A 141 1.01 16.28 2.29
CA ASN A 141 -0.08 16.33 3.28
C ASN A 141 -0.57 14.95 3.75
N GLY A 142 0.23 13.89 3.59
CA GLY A 142 -0.16 12.57 4.07
C GLY A 142 0.81 11.46 3.75
N PRO A 143 0.49 10.23 4.20
CA PRO A 143 1.31 9.06 3.94
C PRO A 143 1.25 8.67 2.46
N THR A 144 2.37 8.23 1.94
CA THR A 144 2.52 7.65 0.60
C THR A 144 3.05 6.24 0.76
N LEU A 145 2.41 5.24 0.14
CA LEU A 145 2.90 3.88 0.12
C LEU A 145 3.65 3.64 -1.20
N ALA A 146 4.95 3.44 -1.09
CA ALA A 146 5.80 3.08 -2.22
C ALA A 146 5.86 1.55 -2.36
N LEU A 147 5.61 1.07 -3.56
CA LEU A 147 5.71 -0.34 -3.94
C LEU A 147 6.72 -0.51 -5.05
N GLU A 148 7.57 -1.51 -4.95
CA GLU A 148 8.26 -2.07 -6.11
C GLU A 148 7.40 -3.17 -6.72
N VAL A 149 6.96 -2.94 -7.95
CA VAL A 149 6.05 -3.82 -8.69
C VAL A 149 6.83 -4.50 -9.82
N ARG A 150 6.75 -5.84 -9.88
CA ARG A 150 7.54 -6.66 -10.81
C ARG A 150 6.66 -7.45 -11.76
N GLN A 151 7.06 -7.45 -13.01
CA GLN A 151 6.54 -8.32 -14.07
C GLN A 151 7.49 -8.22 -15.27
N GLU A 152 7.40 -9.12 -16.22
CA GLU A 152 8.07 -8.91 -17.51
C GLU A 152 7.58 -7.62 -18.18
N ASN A 153 8.53 -6.78 -18.64
CA ASN A 153 8.23 -5.44 -19.18
C ASN A 153 7.47 -4.54 -18.21
N ALA A 154 7.79 -4.62 -16.90
CA ALA A 154 7.04 -4.00 -15.81
C ALA A 154 6.63 -2.54 -16.06
N VAL A 155 7.54 -1.70 -16.58
CA VAL A 155 7.25 -0.27 -16.82
C VAL A 155 6.08 -0.10 -17.79
N LYS A 156 6.09 -0.80 -18.91
CA LYS A 156 5.04 -0.70 -19.93
C LYS A 156 3.74 -1.33 -19.44
N SER A 157 3.82 -2.59 -18.97
CA SER A 157 2.65 -3.35 -18.52
C SER A 157 1.94 -2.66 -17.36
N PHE A 158 2.69 -2.11 -16.40
CA PHE A 158 2.10 -1.43 -15.26
C PHE A 158 1.46 -0.09 -15.64
N ARG A 159 2.06 0.69 -16.54
CA ARG A 159 1.46 1.93 -17.04
C ARG A 159 0.14 1.68 -17.79
N GLU A 160 0.08 0.62 -18.59
CA GLU A 160 -1.15 0.20 -19.27
C GLU A 160 -2.23 -0.22 -18.24
N PHE A 161 -1.85 -0.99 -17.22
CA PHE A 161 -2.74 -1.42 -16.15
C PHE A 161 -3.26 -0.25 -15.29
N VAL A 162 -2.40 0.72 -14.98
CA VAL A 162 -2.77 1.92 -14.20
C VAL A 162 -3.73 2.82 -14.99
N GLY A 163 -3.60 2.89 -16.30
CA GLY A 163 -4.43 3.68 -17.20
C GLY A 163 -4.00 5.14 -17.37
N PRO A 164 -4.72 5.90 -18.19
CA PRO A 164 -4.46 7.31 -18.47
C PRO A 164 -4.33 8.16 -17.21
N ASN A 165 -3.49 9.22 -17.27
CA ASN A 165 -3.21 10.09 -16.12
C ASN A 165 -4.46 10.85 -15.63
N ASP A 166 -5.35 11.21 -16.53
CA ASP A 166 -6.64 11.83 -16.21
C ASP A 166 -7.69 10.73 -15.93
N PRO A 167 -8.25 10.66 -14.71
CA PRO A 167 -9.25 9.66 -14.35
C PRO A 167 -10.52 9.72 -15.20
N GLU A 168 -10.93 10.89 -15.68
CA GLU A 168 -12.10 11.01 -16.57
C GLU A 168 -11.82 10.33 -17.90
N ILE A 169 -10.63 10.54 -18.48
CA ILE A 169 -10.19 9.83 -19.67
C ILE A 169 -10.09 8.32 -19.41
N ALA A 170 -9.55 7.94 -18.25
CA ALA A 170 -9.41 6.54 -17.86
C ALA A 170 -10.76 5.81 -17.76
N LYS A 171 -11.80 6.44 -17.22
CA LYS A 171 -13.17 5.89 -17.17
C LYS A 171 -13.76 5.58 -18.54
N HIS A 172 -13.38 6.35 -19.56
CA HIS A 172 -13.88 6.12 -20.93
C HIS A 172 -13.02 5.12 -21.72
N LEU A 173 -11.69 5.17 -21.59
CA LEU A 173 -10.77 4.36 -22.39
C LEU A 173 -10.37 3.05 -21.74
N SER A 174 -10.33 2.99 -20.39
CA SER A 174 -9.79 1.88 -19.61
C SER A 174 -10.52 1.75 -18.28
N ASN A 175 -11.82 1.51 -18.31
CA ASN A 175 -12.71 1.52 -17.14
C ASN A 175 -12.33 0.54 -16.02
N SER A 176 -11.54 -0.49 -16.33
CA SER A 176 -10.99 -1.45 -15.36
C SER A 176 -9.67 -1.02 -14.73
N SER A 177 -9.04 0.06 -15.21
CA SER A 177 -7.75 0.53 -14.71
C SER A 177 -7.83 1.11 -13.30
N LEU A 178 -6.68 1.19 -12.61
CA LEU A 178 -6.61 1.75 -11.25
C LEU A 178 -7.11 3.19 -11.19
N ARG A 179 -6.72 4.03 -12.16
CA ARG A 179 -7.12 5.43 -12.20
C ARG A 179 -8.60 5.63 -12.51
N ALA A 180 -9.20 4.76 -13.32
CA ALA A 180 -10.65 4.79 -13.58
C ALA A 180 -11.45 4.45 -12.31
N LYS A 181 -10.97 3.49 -11.49
CA LYS A 181 -11.68 3.02 -10.29
C LYS A 181 -11.48 3.91 -9.07
N PHE A 182 -10.27 4.41 -8.87
CA PHE A 182 -9.87 5.09 -7.63
C PHE A 182 -9.48 6.55 -7.82
N GLY A 183 -9.30 7.01 -9.05
CA GLY A 183 -8.95 8.39 -9.34
C GLY A 183 -10.15 9.33 -9.22
N ILE A 184 -9.92 10.50 -8.63
CA ILE A 184 -10.91 11.58 -8.45
C ILE A 184 -10.68 12.66 -9.51
N ASP A 185 -9.44 13.15 -9.62
CA ASP A 185 -9.01 14.20 -10.55
C ASP A 185 -7.53 13.97 -10.95
N LYS A 186 -6.95 14.87 -11.72
CA LYS A 186 -5.55 14.77 -12.20
C LYS A 186 -4.49 14.82 -11.09
N VAL A 187 -4.82 15.40 -9.93
CA VAL A 187 -3.95 15.43 -8.74
C VAL A 187 -4.13 14.16 -7.92
N LYS A 188 -5.39 13.81 -7.63
CA LYS A 188 -5.82 12.64 -6.86
C LYS A 188 -6.16 11.49 -7.80
N ASN A 189 -5.21 11.09 -8.65
CA ASN A 189 -5.40 10.04 -9.65
C ASN A 189 -4.92 8.66 -9.21
N ALA A 190 -5.11 8.35 -7.95
CA ALA A 190 -4.83 7.10 -7.25
C ALA A 190 -3.34 6.79 -7.07
N VAL A 191 -2.60 6.59 -8.13
CA VAL A 191 -1.18 6.20 -8.07
C VAL A 191 -0.31 7.00 -9.04
N HIS A 192 0.98 7.15 -8.67
CA HIS A 192 2.04 7.54 -9.59
C HIS A 192 2.82 6.30 -10.04
N CYS A 193 3.18 6.23 -11.32
CA CYS A 193 4.01 5.16 -11.92
C CYS A 193 4.83 5.69 -13.09
#